data_8ae6d29b873c8c497f1d05a970396793
#
_entry.id   8ae6d29b873c8c497f1d05a970396793
#
_cell.length_a   1.000
_cell.length_b   1.000
_cell.length_c   1.000
_cell.angle_alpha   90.00
_cell.angle_beta   90.00
_cell.angle_gamma   90.00
#
_symmetry.space_group_name_H-M   'P 1'
#
loop_
_entity.id
_entity.type
_entity.pdbx_description
1 polymer ?
#
loop_
_entity_poly.entity_id
_entity_poly.type
_entity_poly.pdbx_seq_one_letter_code
_entity_poly.pdbx_strand_id
1 'polypeptide(L)' 'MRNPYDVHIEFIRDEVITVDASDQSEAMSIALEKAESMARDDETPYAKAVNVNMEY' A
#
# COMPACT_ATOMS: atom_id res chain seq x y z
N MET A 1 -19.02 -3.70 0.89
CA MET A 1 -18.47 -4.42 -0.28
C MET A 1 -17.02 -4.07 -0.46
N ARG A 2 -16.16 -5.05 -0.73
CA ARG A 2 -14.72 -4.82 -0.89
C ARG A 2 -14.40 -4.69 -2.38
N ASN A 3 -13.50 -3.78 -2.69
CA ASN A 3 -13.03 -3.53 -4.05
C ASN A 3 -11.52 -3.61 -4.11
N PRO A 4 -10.96 -3.95 -5.27
CA PRO A 4 -9.50 -3.92 -5.41
C PRO A 4 -9.00 -2.48 -5.52
N TYR A 5 -7.93 -2.19 -4.78
CA TYR A 5 -7.25 -0.89 -4.83
C TYR A 5 -5.78 -1.10 -5.11
N ASP A 6 -5.23 -0.28 -5.97
CA ASP A 6 -3.79 -0.21 -6.19
C ASP A 6 -3.24 0.91 -5.33
N VAL A 7 -2.32 0.57 -4.44
CA VAL A 7 -1.70 1.54 -3.54
C VAL A 7 -0.23 1.67 -3.88
N HIS A 8 0.17 2.88 -4.28
CA HIS A 8 1.58 3.17 -4.56
C HIS A 8 2.29 3.45 -3.25
N ILE A 9 3.23 2.60 -2.90
CA ILE A 9 4.02 2.73 -1.69
C ILE A 9 5.42 3.18 -2.08
N GLU A 10 5.90 4.23 -1.41
CA GLU A 10 7.25 4.74 -1.64
C GLU A 10 8.17 4.23 -0.56
N PHE A 11 9.17 3.48 -0.98
CA PHE A 11 10.30 3.07 -0.15
C PHE A 11 11.53 3.83 -0.64
N ILE A 12 12.69 3.21 -0.49
CA ILE A 12 13.89 3.59 -1.22
C ILE A 12 13.61 3.40 -2.72
N ARG A 13 12.77 2.43 -3.04
CA ARG A 13 12.23 2.18 -4.38
C ARG A 13 10.71 2.27 -4.35
N ASP A 14 10.10 2.50 -5.51
CA ASP A 14 8.64 2.53 -5.63
C ASP A 14 8.08 1.12 -5.76
N GLU A 15 6.91 0.91 -5.18
CA GLU A 15 6.22 -0.37 -5.22
C GLU A 15 4.72 -0.14 -5.31
N VAL A 16 4.01 -0.99 -6.06
CA VAL A 16 2.55 -0.93 -6.12
C VAL A 16 2.00 -2.20 -5.50
N ILE A 17 1.11 -2.03 -4.53
CA ILE A 17 0.49 -3.15 -3.82
C ILE A 17 -1.01 -3.11 -4.07
N THR A 18 -1.57 -4.23 -4.55
CA THR A 18 -3.00 -4.36 -4.77
C THR A 18 -3.64 -5.00 -3.54
N VAL A 19 -4.64 -4.35 -2.99
CA VAL A 19 -5.36 -4.84 -1.80
C VAL A 19 -6.87 -4.76 -2.02
N ASP A 20 -7.61 -5.63 -1.33
CA ASP A 20 -9.07 -5.57 -1.30
C ASP A 20 -9.49 -4.78 -0.06
N ALA A 21 -10.31 -3.77 -0.26
CA ALA A 21 -10.74 -2.92 0.84
C ALA A 21 -12.11 -2.33 0.55
N SER A 22 -12.79 -1.84 1.59
CA SER A 22 -14.09 -1.22 1.43
C SER A 22 -13.99 0.26 1.09
N ASP A 23 -12.87 0.90 1.39
CA ASP A 23 -12.63 2.30 1.02
C ASP A 23 -11.13 2.58 0.94
N GLN A 24 -10.80 3.82 0.54
CA GLN A 24 -9.41 4.22 0.34
C GLN A 24 -8.60 4.20 1.64
N SER A 25 -9.22 4.62 2.75
CA SER A 25 -8.54 4.63 4.04
C SER A 25 -8.13 3.22 4.46
N GLU A 26 -9.05 2.27 4.29
CA GLU A 26 -8.77 0.88 4.61
C GLU A 26 -7.69 0.33 3.68
N ALA A 27 -7.78 0.66 2.39
CA ALA A 27 -6.79 0.21 1.41
C ALA A 27 -5.40 0.69 1.78
N MET A 28 -5.29 1.95 2.16
CA MET A 28 -4.02 2.55 2.56
C MET A 28 -3.45 1.86 3.79
N SER A 29 -4.29 1.61 4.80
CA SER A 29 -3.85 0.95 6.02
C SER A 29 -3.36 -0.47 5.75
N ILE A 30 -4.12 -1.23 4.96
CA ILE A 30 -3.75 -2.60 4.62
C ILE A 30 -2.45 -2.62 3.81
N ALA A 31 -2.34 -1.72 2.84
CA ALA A 31 -1.16 -1.67 1.97
C ALA A 31 0.10 -1.29 2.77
N LEU A 32 -0.02 -0.33 3.68
CA LEU A 32 1.12 0.05 4.52
C LEU A 32 1.56 -1.10 5.42
N GLU A 33 0.59 -1.83 5.98
CA GLU A 33 0.89 -3.00 6.80
C GLU A 33 1.61 -4.07 5.98
N LYS A 34 1.13 -4.34 4.77
CA LYS A 34 1.78 -5.29 3.88
C LYS A 34 3.17 -4.80 3.46
N ALA A 35 3.30 -3.51 3.19
CA ALA A 35 4.57 -2.92 2.80
C ALA A 35 5.62 -3.09 3.89
N GLU A 36 5.24 -2.85 5.14
CA GLU A 36 6.15 -3.03 6.27
C GLU A 36 6.59 -4.48 6.40
N SER A 37 5.67 -5.40 6.11
CA SER A 37 5.98 -6.83 6.15
C SER A 37 6.92 -7.25 5.02
N MET A 38 6.81 -6.59 3.86
CA MET A 38 7.62 -6.89 2.69
C MET A 38 8.95 -6.17 2.67
N ALA A 39 9.03 -5.02 3.32
CA ALA A 39 10.22 -4.18 3.29
C ALA A 39 11.35 -4.82 4.08
N ARG A 40 12.58 -4.57 3.65
CA ARG A 40 13.75 -4.91 4.42
C ARG A 40 13.88 -3.92 5.58
N ASP A 41 14.65 -4.29 6.61
CA ASP A 41 14.81 -3.48 7.81
C ASP A 41 15.21 -2.03 7.50
N ASP A 42 16.04 -1.84 6.49
CA ASP A 42 16.50 -0.51 6.12
C ASP A 42 15.49 0.25 5.26
N GLU A 43 14.46 -0.42 4.77
CA GLU A 43 13.43 0.19 3.92
C GLU A 43 12.19 0.62 4.70
N THR A 44 11.90 -0.07 5.80
CA THR A 44 10.68 0.17 6.57
C THR A 44 10.46 1.64 6.95
N PRO A 45 11.48 2.37 7.41
CA PRO A 45 11.29 3.77 7.78
C PRO A 45 10.88 4.69 6.64
N TYR A 46 11.04 4.25 5.40
CA TYR A 46 10.72 5.06 4.23
C TYR A 46 9.37 4.71 3.63
N ALA A 47 8.69 3.69 4.17
CA ALA A 47 7.41 3.25 3.62
C ALA A 47 6.32 4.27 3.89
N LYS A 48 5.67 4.72 2.83
CA LYS A 48 4.51 5.60 2.96
C LYS A 48 3.60 5.41 1.75
N ALA A 49 2.29 5.54 1.96
CA ALA A 49 1.34 5.49 0.88
C ALA A 49 1.37 6.82 0.13
N VAL A 50 1.62 6.77 -1.17
CA VAL A 50 1.73 7.96 -2.01
C VAL A 50 0.45 8.18 -2.79
N ASN A 51 -0.18 7.12 -3.27
CA ASN A 51 -1.35 7.22 -4.11
C ASN A 51 -2.21 5.98 -3.94
N VAL A 52 -3.52 6.17 -3.94
CA VAL A 52 -4.48 5.07 -3.81
C VAL A 52 -5.50 5.20 -4.93
N ASN A 53 -5.58 4.18 -5.78
CA ASN A 53 -6.52 4.14 -6.89
C ASN A 53 -7.33 2.87 -6.84
N MET A 54 -8.64 2.99 -7.06
CA MET A 54 -9.47 1.81 -7.19
C MET A 54 -9.25 1.18 -8.55
N GLU A 55 -8.99 -0.12 -8.56
CA GLU A 55 -8.74 -0.86 -9.78
C GLU A 55 -10.05 -1.42 -10.33
N TYR A 56 -10.24 -1.26 -11.61
CA TYR A 56 -11.45 -1.75 -12.25
C TYR A 56 -11.17 -2.30 -13.58
#